data_8b825a9965a96ccaf87c044128a831ba
#
_entry.id   8b825a9965a96ccaf87c044128a831ba
#
_cell.length_a   1.000
_cell.length_b   1.000
_cell.length_c   1.000
_cell.angle_alpha   90.00
_cell.angle_beta   90.00
_cell.angle_gamma   90.00
#
_symmetry.space_group_name_H-M   'P 1'
#
loop_
_entity.id
_entity.type
_entity.pdbx_description
1 polymer ?
#
loop_
_entity_poly.entity_id
_entity_poly.type
_entity_poly.pdbx_seq_one_letter_code
_entity_poly.pdbx_strand_id
1 'polypeptide(L)'
;MFYGGGMKTIFGPILSFIVISAVVSGCSNDNADATNPTGKTFVASELTVDGVLTSAAPGGAIALTFTQDGISVIAGCNTMFGVAMLADGVLTVPAGNLASTMMACAEMLMEQDQALITFFTSNPSYTLDGLILTLTSPTTTIVMTEASN
;
A
#
# COMPACT_ATOMS: atom_id res chain seq x y z
N MET A 1 13.11 69.34 57.40
CA MET A 1 13.49 68.50 58.52
C MET A 1 13.73 67.13 57.95
N PHE A 2 15.00 66.83 57.75
CA PHE A 2 15.78 65.57 58.10
C PHE A 2 15.12 64.25 57.71
N TYR A 3 15.70 63.30 57.15
CA TYR A 3 16.97 62.59 56.95
C TYR A 3 16.64 61.46 55.94
N GLY A 4 17.41 60.99 55.02
CA GLY A 4 18.78 60.63 55.02
C GLY A 4 18.97 59.13 54.90
N GLY A 5 19.64 58.69 53.86
CA GLY A 5 20.35 57.43 53.80
C GLY A 5 19.56 56.23 53.22
N GLY A 6 20.09 55.53 52.36
CA GLY A 6 21.33 54.92 52.06
C GLY A 6 21.25 53.95 50.89
N MET A 7 22.13 54.21 50.01
CA MET A 7 22.43 53.36 48.83
C MET A 7 23.08 52.06 49.30
N LYS A 8 22.50 50.94 48.99
CA LYS A 8 23.20 49.65 49.03
C LYS A 8 23.07 48.94 47.68
N THR A 9 24.10 49.12 46.91
CA THR A 9 24.42 48.29 45.75
C THR A 9 24.68 46.87 46.25
N ILE A 10 23.88 45.92 45.75
CA ILE A 10 24.19 44.48 45.88
C ILE A 10 24.45 44.00 44.48
N PHE A 11 25.74 43.80 44.21
CA PHE A 11 26.21 43.00 43.06
C PHE A 11 25.79 41.57 43.28
N GLY A 12 24.86 41.04 42.48
CA GLY A 12 24.56 39.63 42.39
C GLY A 12 25.23 39.06 41.10
N PRO A 13 25.83 37.87 41.15
CA PRO A 13 26.53 37.32 40.03
C PRO A 13 25.57 36.92 38.92
N ILE A 14 25.91 37.31 37.70
CA ILE A 14 25.23 36.90 36.49
C ILE A 14 25.51 35.39 36.29
N LEU A 15 24.50 34.56 36.58
CA LEU A 15 24.53 33.17 36.18
C LEU A 15 24.28 33.08 34.69
N SER A 16 25.33 32.84 33.94
CA SER A 16 25.26 32.61 32.50
C SER A 16 24.61 31.23 32.27
N PHE A 17 23.32 31.22 31.94
CA PHE A 17 22.65 30.00 31.48
C PHE A 17 23.11 29.68 30.07
N ILE A 18 24.00 28.70 29.94
CA ILE A 18 24.34 28.09 28.67
C ILE A 18 23.13 27.22 28.28
N VAL A 19 22.35 27.73 27.31
CA VAL A 19 21.30 26.92 26.67
C VAL A 19 22.02 25.98 25.71
N ILE A 20 22.17 24.74 26.11
CA ILE A 20 22.61 23.65 25.22
C ILE A 20 21.39 23.33 24.34
N SER A 21 21.40 23.85 23.12
CA SER A 21 20.45 23.43 22.09
C SER A 21 20.80 22.00 21.68
N ALA A 22 20.04 21.04 22.22
CA ALA A 22 20.08 19.67 21.73
C ALA A 22 19.48 19.67 20.32
N VAL A 23 20.32 19.52 19.31
CA VAL A 23 19.89 19.21 17.94
C VAL A 23 19.38 17.77 17.99
N VAL A 24 18.07 17.61 18.09
CA VAL A 24 17.41 16.34 17.86
C VAL A 24 17.52 16.09 16.36
N SER A 25 18.51 15.30 15.96
CA SER A 25 18.54 14.68 14.64
C SER A 25 17.29 13.80 14.54
N GLY A 26 16.24 14.32 13.94
CA GLY A 26 15.06 13.55 13.59
C GLY A 26 15.51 12.47 12.62
N CYS A 27 15.57 11.21 13.08
CA CYS A 27 15.47 10.08 12.18
C CYS A 27 14.15 10.27 11.44
N SER A 28 14.23 10.55 10.15
CA SER A 28 13.08 10.37 9.27
C SER A 28 12.74 8.88 9.36
N ASN A 29 11.70 8.56 10.14
CA ASN A 29 11.03 7.31 9.96
C ASN A 29 10.39 7.40 8.56
N ASP A 30 11.03 6.79 7.59
CA ASP A 30 10.34 6.31 6.41
C ASP A 30 9.36 5.21 6.89
N ASN A 31 8.29 5.65 7.56
CA ASN A 31 7.08 4.88 7.61
C ASN A 31 6.56 4.93 6.16
N ALA A 32 7.00 3.99 5.34
CA ALA A 32 6.27 3.63 4.15
C ALA A 32 4.82 3.51 4.60
N ASP A 33 3.96 4.36 4.03
CA ASP A 33 2.56 4.45 4.44
C ASP A 33 1.96 3.04 4.37
N ALA A 34 1.76 2.41 5.55
CA ALA A 34 1.30 1.03 5.66
C ALA A 34 -0.09 0.84 5.02
N THR A 35 -0.75 1.94 4.67
CA THR A 35 -2.08 1.97 4.06
C THR A 35 -2.06 2.22 2.56
N ASN A 36 -0.90 2.59 1.99
CA ASN A 36 -0.77 2.88 0.56
C ASN A 36 -0.03 1.73 -0.16
N PRO A 37 -0.70 1.01 -1.09
CA PRO A 37 -0.07 -0.07 -1.84
C PRO A 37 0.77 0.41 -3.03
N THR A 38 0.79 1.70 -3.36
CA THR A 38 1.52 2.23 -4.53
C THR A 38 3.01 1.91 -4.48
N GLY A 39 3.54 1.38 -5.56
CA GLY A 39 4.94 0.94 -5.68
C GLY A 39 5.21 -0.44 -5.11
N LYS A 40 4.19 -1.11 -4.56
CA LYS A 40 4.32 -2.44 -3.95
C LYS A 40 3.81 -3.54 -4.87
N THR A 41 4.39 -4.73 -4.72
CA THR A 41 3.95 -5.96 -5.39
C THR A 41 3.42 -6.93 -4.36
N PHE A 42 2.29 -7.54 -4.64
CA PHE A 42 1.62 -8.52 -3.80
C PHE A 42 1.46 -9.83 -4.57
N VAL A 43 1.68 -10.95 -3.89
CA VAL A 43 1.50 -12.30 -4.46
C VAL A 43 0.34 -12.98 -3.76
N ALA A 44 -0.57 -13.58 -4.52
CA ALA A 44 -1.72 -14.29 -3.96
C ALA A 44 -1.27 -15.47 -3.10
N SER A 45 -1.75 -15.50 -1.87
CA SER A 45 -1.57 -16.58 -0.90
C SER A 45 -2.82 -17.45 -0.79
N GLU A 46 -4.00 -16.84 -0.94
CA GLU A 46 -5.28 -17.54 -0.90
C GLU A 46 -6.22 -16.98 -1.95
N LEU A 47 -7.03 -17.85 -2.52
CA LEU A 47 -8.09 -17.53 -3.48
C LEU A 47 -9.37 -18.24 -3.04
N THR A 48 -10.44 -17.49 -2.85
CA THR A 48 -11.77 -18.03 -2.54
C THR A 48 -12.74 -17.61 -3.63
N VAL A 49 -13.43 -18.58 -4.21
CA VAL A 49 -14.47 -18.36 -5.23
C VAL A 49 -15.76 -18.98 -4.75
N ASP A 50 -16.87 -18.21 -4.75
CA ASP A 50 -18.17 -18.62 -4.25
C ASP A 50 -18.14 -19.23 -2.83
N GLY A 51 -17.25 -18.69 -1.97
CA GLY A 51 -17.04 -19.15 -0.61
C GLY A 51 -16.21 -20.43 -0.48
N VAL A 52 -15.67 -20.96 -1.57
CA VAL A 52 -14.84 -22.15 -1.59
C VAL A 52 -13.38 -21.76 -1.77
N LEU A 53 -12.52 -22.18 -0.83
CA LEU A 53 -11.07 -22.01 -0.97
C LEU A 53 -10.60 -22.82 -2.19
N THR A 54 -9.94 -22.17 -3.09
CA THR A 54 -9.41 -22.75 -4.31
C THR A 54 -7.93 -22.38 -4.47
N SER A 55 -7.25 -23.01 -5.42
CA SER A 55 -5.86 -22.72 -5.74
C SER A 55 -5.77 -22.04 -7.10
N ALA A 56 -4.75 -21.22 -7.29
CA ALA A 56 -4.38 -20.78 -8.62
C ALA A 56 -4.07 -22.00 -9.52
N ALA A 57 -4.29 -21.85 -10.82
CA ALA A 57 -3.98 -22.89 -11.78
C ALA A 57 -2.50 -23.33 -11.66
N PRO A 58 -2.16 -24.59 -11.87
CA PRO A 58 -0.78 -25.06 -11.80
C PRO A 58 0.15 -24.24 -12.69
N GLY A 59 1.18 -23.64 -12.10
CA GLY A 59 2.08 -22.70 -12.78
C GLY A 59 1.51 -21.30 -12.99
N GLY A 60 0.29 -21.02 -12.52
CA GLY A 60 -0.41 -19.78 -12.67
C GLY A 60 -0.35 -18.87 -11.44
N ALA A 61 0.84 -18.57 -10.96
CA ALA A 61 0.98 -17.61 -9.84
C ALA A 61 0.33 -16.27 -10.19
N ILE A 62 -0.42 -15.71 -9.23
CA ILE A 62 -1.10 -14.42 -9.38
C ILE A 62 -0.28 -13.39 -8.61
N ALA A 63 0.14 -12.33 -9.28
CA ALA A 63 0.82 -11.21 -8.65
C ALA A 63 0.23 -9.87 -9.13
N LEU A 64 0.04 -8.95 -8.19
CA LEU A 64 -0.49 -7.61 -8.43
C LEU A 64 0.55 -6.57 -8.02
N THR A 65 0.94 -5.72 -8.94
CA THR A 65 1.80 -4.57 -8.68
C THR A 65 1.00 -3.29 -8.85
N PHE A 66 1.01 -2.44 -7.83
CA PHE A 66 0.45 -1.09 -7.92
C PHE A 66 1.51 -0.14 -8.45
N THR A 67 1.20 0.59 -9.50
CA THR A 67 2.02 1.67 -10.04
C THR A 67 1.46 3.02 -9.58
N GLN A 68 2.09 4.13 -9.98
CA GLN A 68 1.57 5.47 -9.64
C GLN A 68 0.18 5.73 -10.26
N ASP A 69 -0.07 5.20 -11.46
CA ASP A 69 -1.25 5.52 -12.25
C ASP A 69 -2.15 4.30 -12.51
N GLY A 70 -1.82 3.13 -11.91
CA GLY A 70 -2.58 1.95 -12.22
C GLY A 70 -2.06 0.66 -11.61
N ILE A 71 -2.37 -0.43 -12.29
CA ILE A 71 -1.98 -1.79 -11.88
C ILE A 71 -1.32 -2.57 -13.00
N SER A 72 -0.47 -3.52 -12.61
CA SER A 72 0.00 -4.61 -13.45
C SER A 72 -0.27 -5.93 -12.73
N VAL A 73 -0.92 -6.87 -13.42
CA VAL A 73 -1.31 -8.18 -12.87
C VAL A 73 -0.68 -9.28 -13.71
N ILE A 74 0.13 -10.12 -13.07
CA ILE A 74 0.50 -11.41 -13.64
C ILE A 74 -0.64 -12.36 -13.28
N ALA A 75 -1.32 -12.88 -14.28
CA ALA A 75 -2.55 -13.65 -14.10
C ALA A 75 -2.37 -15.15 -14.27
N GLY A 76 -1.16 -15.56 -14.57
CA GLY A 76 -0.80 -16.96 -14.81
C GLY A 76 -0.25 -17.17 -16.21
N CYS A 77 -1.03 -16.93 -17.26
CA CYS A 77 -0.58 -16.95 -18.65
C CYS A 77 -0.22 -15.55 -19.13
N ASN A 78 -1.15 -14.63 -19.02
CA ASN A 78 -1.01 -13.29 -19.52
C ASN A 78 -0.70 -12.29 -18.42
N THR A 79 -0.15 -11.15 -18.83
CA THR A 79 0.00 -9.97 -17.98
C THR A 79 -1.04 -8.95 -18.38
N MET A 80 -1.81 -8.50 -17.40
CA MET A 80 -2.76 -7.42 -17.55
C MET A 80 -2.15 -6.14 -17.00
N PHE A 81 -2.50 -5.01 -17.57
CA PHE A 81 -2.07 -3.70 -17.09
C PHE A 81 -3.07 -2.63 -17.49
N GLY A 82 -3.19 -1.63 -16.68
CA GLY A 82 -4.12 -0.55 -16.96
C GLY A 82 -4.18 0.51 -15.88
N VAL A 83 -4.88 1.58 -16.20
CA VAL A 83 -5.17 2.64 -15.25
C VAL A 83 -6.10 2.09 -14.17
N ALA A 84 -5.78 2.41 -12.92
CA ALA A 84 -6.60 2.06 -11.79
C ALA A 84 -6.54 3.16 -10.73
N MET A 85 -7.60 3.28 -9.95
CA MET A 85 -7.71 4.26 -8.87
C MET A 85 -8.05 3.53 -7.58
N LEU A 86 -7.43 3.97 -6.50
CA LEU A 86 -7.72 3.53 -5.14
C LEU A 86 -8.43 4.66 -4.40
N ALA A 87 -9.69 4.47 -4.10
CA ALA A 87 -10.48 5.45 -3.36
C ALA A 87 -11.53 4.74 -2.50
N ASP A 88 -11.73 5.22 -1.28
CA ASP A 88 -12.77 4.74 -0.37
C ASP A 88 -12.81 3.21 -0.15
N GLY A 89 -11.61 2.57 -0.17
CA GLY A 89 -11.51 1.13 -0.02
C GLY A 89 -11.94 0.33 -1.26
N VAL A 90 -12.01 0.97 -2.44
CA VAL A 90 -12.35 0.33 -3.70
C VAL A 90 -11.21 0.50 -4.71
N LEU A 91 -10.85 -0.59 -5.36
CA LEU A 91 -9.96 -0.59 -6.52
C LEU A 91 -10.83 -0.45 -7.78
N THR A 92 -10.81 0.73 -8.39
CA THR A 92 -11.60 1.01 -9.59
C THR A 92 -10.73 0.90 -10.84
N VAL A 93 -11.10 0.01 -11.75
CA VAL A 93 -10.52 -0.09 -13.09
C VAL A 93 -11.57 0.39 -14.10
N PRO A 94 -11.39 1.57 -14.71
CA PRO A 94 -12.38 2.09 -15.68
C PRO A 94 -12.56 1.12 -16.86
N ALA A 95 -13.79 1.01 -17.33
CA ALA A 95 -14.13 0.11 -18.43
C ALA A 95 -13.24 0.36 -19.67
N GLY A 96 -12.68 -0.72 -20.22
CA GLY A 96 -11.78 -0.66 -21.39
C GLY A 96 -10.34 -0.24 -21.08
N ASN A 97 -9.99 0.02 -19.82
CA ASN A 97 -8.64 0.43 -19.42
C ASN A 97 -7.75 -0.71 -18.90
N LEU A 98 -8.23 -1.94 -18.92
CA LEU A 98 -7.41 -3.12 -18.61
C LEU A 98 -7.03 -3.81 -19.92
N ALA A 99 -5.78 -3.65 -20.33
CA ALA A 99 -5.21 -4.37 -21.46
C ALA A 99 -4.58 -5.68 -20.98
N SER A 100 -4.47 -6.66 -21.85
CA SER A 100 -3.83 -7.94 -21.59
C SER A 100 -2.95 -8.34 -22.75
N THR A 101 -1.83 -9.02 -22.46
CA THR A 101 -1.09 -9.75 -23.49
C THR A 101 -1.98 -10.89 -24.04
N MET A 102 -1.65 -11.43 -25.19
CA MET A 102 -2.45 -12.46 -25.84
C MET A 102 -1.57 -13.68 -26.15
N MET A 103 -1.04 -14.31 -25.10
CA MET A 103 -0.31 -15.57 -25.24
C MET A 103 -1.31 -16.73 -25.22
N ALA A 104 -1.03 -17.78 -25.99
CA ALA A 104 -1.77 -19.03 -25.95
C ALA A 104 -1.09 -19.97 -24.94
N CYS A 105 -1.80 -20.35 -23.89
CA CYS A 105 -1.34 -21.22 -22.83
C CYS A 105 -2.31 -22.40 -22.63
N ALA A 106 -2.04 -23.22 -21.62
CA ALA A 106 -2.96 -24.26 -21.22
C ALA A 106 -4.33 -23.69 -20.84
N GLU A 107 -5.40 -24.39 -21.15
CA GLU A 107 -6.80 -23.94 -20.97
C GLU A 107 -7.06 -23.39 -19.56
N MET A 108 -6.64 -24.09 -18.51
CA MET A 108 -6.82 -23.64 -17.12
C MET A 108 -6.17 -22.29 -16.82
N LEU A 109 -5.03 -21.97 -17.44
CA LEU A 109 -4.38 -20.66 -17.30
C LEU A 109 -5.15 -19.56 -18.03
N MET A 110 -5.71 -19.88 -19.20
CA MET A 110 -6.56 -18.95 -19.96
C MET A 110 -7.88 -18.67 -19.23
N GLU A 111 -8.46 -19.67 -18.59
CA GLU A 111 -9.66 -19.52 -17.75
C GLU A 111 -9.37 -18.65 -16.52
N GLN A 112 -8.21 -18.85 -15.87
CA GLN A 112 -7.77 -18.01 -14.75
C GLN A 112 -7.57 -16.56 -15.19
N ASP A 113 -6.92 -16.32 -16.33
CA ASP A 113 -6.77 -14.97 -16.89
C ASP A 113 -8.13 -14.28 -17.07
N GLN A 114 -9.09 -14.99 -17.67
CA GLN A 114 -10.44 -14.45 -17.93
C GLN A 114 -11.19 -14.15 -16.61
N ALA A 115 -11.06 -15.04 -15.62
CA ALA A 115 -11.67 -14.84 -14.31
C ALA A 115 -11.08 -13.59 -13.61
N LEU A 116 -9.77 -13.39 -13.71
CA LEU A 116 -9.10 -12.23 -13.13
C LEU A 116 -9.44 -10.92 -13.86
N ILE A 117 -9.59 -10.93 -15.18
CA ILE A 117 -10.11 -9.76 -15.93
C ILE A 117 -11.48 -9.37 -15.36
N THR A 118 -12.39 -10.34 -15.22
CA THR A 118 -13.73 -10.12 -14.68
C THR A 118 -13.66 -9.59 -13.25
N PHE A 119 -12.80 -10.17 -12.41
CA PHE A 119 -12.61 -9.75 -11.02
C PHE A 119 -12.14 -8.30 -10.93
N PHE A 120 -11.05 -7.93 -11.61
CA PHE A 120 -10.50 -6.57 -11.51
C PHE A 120 -11.43 -5.51 -12.12
N THR A 121 -12.18 -5.85 -13.16
CA THR A 121 -13.16 -4.93 -13.76
C THR A 121 -14.48 -4.83 -13.00
N SER A 122 -14.71 -5.67 -11.99
CA SER A 122 -15.87 -5.58 -11.10
C SER A 122 -15.73 -4.52 -10.00
N ASN A 123 -14.62 -3.80 -9.97
CA ASN A 123 -14.29 -2.82 -8.93
C ASN A 123 -14.30 -3.44 -7.52
N PRO A 124 -13.40 -4.38 -7.23
CA PRO A 124 -13.36 -5.04 -5.94
C PRO A 124 -13.04 -4.06 -4.82
N SER A 125 -13.60 -4.29 -3.64
CA SER A 125 -13.15 -3.61 -2.42
C SER A 125 -11.76 -4.11 -2.05
N TYR A 126 -10.97 -3.27 -1.36
CA TYR A 126 -9.68 -3.67 -0.85
C TYR A 126 -9.48 -3.24 0.60
N THR A 127 -8.71 -4.02 1.32
CA THR A 127 -8.13 -3.66 2.62
C THR A 127 -6.64 -3.99 2.61
N LEU A 128 -5.84 -3.13 3.21
CA LEU A 128 -4.41 -3.35 3.40
C LEU A 128 -4.10 -3.29 4.89
N ASP A 129 -3.66 -4.41 5.46
CA ASP A 129 -3.27 -4.54 6.85
C ASP A 129 -1.81 -5.01 6.91
N GLY A 130 -0.92 -4.08 7.16
CA GLY A 130 0.51 -4.31 7.12
C GLY A 130 0.96 -4.82 5.73
N LEU A 131 1.38 -6.07 5.66
CA LEU A 131 1.84 -6.73 4.42
C LEU A 131 0.74 -7.52 3.71
N ILE A 132 -0.48 -7.55 4.24
CA ILE A 132 -1.59 -8.34 3.72
C ILE A 132 -2.57 -7.44 3.00
N LEU A 133 -2.73 -7.67 1.72
CA LEU A 133 -3.75 -7.06 0.87
C LEU A 133 -4.88 -8.07 0.66
N THR A 134 -6.10 -7.69 0.98
CA THR A 134 -7.29 -8.47 0.66
C THR A 134 -8.14 -7.72 -0.34
N LEU A 135 -8.46 -8.36 -1.45
CA LEU A 135 -9.36 -7.87 -2.48
C LEU A 135 -10.62 -8.71 -2.49
N THR A 136 -11.79 -8.08 -2.53
CA THR A 136 -13.08 -8.78 -2.44
C THR A 136 -14.07 -8.25 -3.46
N SER A 137 -14.64 -9.16 -4.23
CA SER A 137 -15.83 -8.96 -5.06
C SER A 137 -17.01 -9.79 -4.51
N PRO A 138 -18.22 -9.70 -5.06
CA PRO A 138 -19.36 -10.48 -4.57
C PRO A 138 -19.13 -12.00 -4.55
N THR A 139 -18.31 -12.53 -5.44
CA THR A 139 -18.09 -13.97 -5.59
C THR A 139 -16.66 -14.42 -5.30
N THR A 140 -15.72 -13.49 -5.25
CA THR A 140 -14.29 -13.84 -5.18
C THR A 140 -13.57 -13.00 -4.14
N THR A 141 -12.75 -13.66 -3.33
CA THR A 141 -11.81 -12.99 -2.43
C THR A 141 -10.40 -13.49 -2.73
N ILE A 142 -9.47 -12.57 -2.87
CA ILE A 142 -8.04 -12.84 -3.06
C ILE A 142 -7.28 -12.23 -1.89
N VAL A 143 -6.60 -13.07 -1.13
CA VAL A 143 -5.66 -12.63 -0.09
C VAL A 143 -4.26 -12.69 -0.67
N MET A 144 -3.53 -11.60 -0.54
CA MET A 144 -2.21 -11.44 -1.13
C MET A 144 -1.22 -10.96 -0.07
N THR A 145 0.03 -11.40 -0.17
CA THR A 145 1.11 -10.96 0.71
C THR A 145 2.09 -10.11 -0.08
N GLU A 146 2.53 -9.00 0.52
CA GLU A 146 3.55 -8.15 -0.09
C GLU A 146 4.83 -8.95 -0.35
N ALA A 147 5.33 -8.88 -1.57
CA ALA A 147 6.58 -9.51 -1.93
C ALA A 147 7.75 -8.75 -1.30
N SER A 148 8.66 -9.46 -0.65
CA SER A 148 9.93 -8.89 -0.19
C SER A 148 10.81 -8.57 -1.41
N ASN A 149 11.26 -7.32 -1.50
CA ASN A 149 12.26 -6.91 -2.48
C ASN A 149 13.65 -7.43 -2.11
#